data_487392124b3c2d85c0322dfe6e81859e
#
_entry.id   487392124b3c2d85c0322dfe6e81859e
#
_cell.length_a   1.000
_cell.length_b   1.000
_cell.length_c   1.000
_cell.angle_alpha   90.00
_cell.angle_beta   90.00
_cell.angle_gamma   90.00
#
_symmetry.space_group_name_H-M   'P 1'
#
loop_
_entity.id
_entity.type
_entity.pdbx_description
1 polymer ?
#
loop_
_entity_poly.entity_id
_entity_poly.type
_entity_poly.pdbx_seq_one_letter_code
_entity_poly.pdbx_strand_id
1 'polypeptide(L)'
;MERDMPSGTLRDRETLADINRTIEQNPDDAKALAHRGENHRLTGHFEAALDDFNRVIELKPDYAWAIAHRGETYYLMKRYEEALADFNRAIELNPDYNWAIAHRGVTYRFLGETYYTKALADLDRAIEHQSDYVWAIAYRSRIYELMKCYKQSLIDFDRAIALDETIFAGKNWQIEKGLILCYDGQYSEAIACCEERLQQVSDDTTALYCIAVAKARWQGVDKAASEIQRSRTALLSQWETGDRGDILYRLSGLAILEGNCEQAWQYLREAIPINDEAIELVGHDPAWLDWRDDPRTQALLAS
;
A
#
# COMPACT_ATOMS: atom_id res chain seq x y z
N MET A 1 1.41 -23.51 -4.16
CA MET A 1 1.03 -24.54 -5.11
C MET A 1 -0.28 -24.14 -5.77
N GLU A 2 -0.17 -23.42 -6.88
CA GLU A 2 -1.31 -23.04 -7.74
C GLU A 2 -1.84 -24.31 -8.46
N ARG A 3 -2.42 -25.27 -7.73
CA ARG A 3 -2.84 -26.53 -8.35
C ARG A 3 -4.23 -26.53 -8.94
N ASP A 4 -4.98 -25.42 -8.87
CA ASP A 4 -6.34 -25.33 -9.41
C ASP A 4 -6.52 -24.28 -10.52
N MET A 5 -5.47 -23.57 -10.87
CA MET A 5 -5.43 -22.92 -12.17
C MET A 5 -5.24 -24.01 -13.23
N PRO A 6 -5.98 -24.00 -14.33
CA PRO A 6 -5.59 -24.80 -15.47
C PRO A 6 -4.20 -24.31 -15.87
N SER A 7 -3.20 -25.17 -15.60
CA SER A 7 -1.78 -24.93 -15.88
C SER A 7 -1.58 -24.80 -17.40
N GLY A 8 -1.71 -23.55 -17.89
CA GLY A 8 -1.31 -23.17 -19.23
C GLY A 8 -0.09 -22.27 -19.13
N THR A 9 1.04 -22.75 -19.59
CA THR A 9 2.21 -21.93 -19.86
C THR A 9 1.79 -20.75 -20.75
N LEU A 10 2.54 -19.64 -20.72
CA LEU A 10 2.33 -18.41 -21.54
C LEU A 10 2.07 -18.67 -23.06
N ARG A 11 2.17 -19.91 -23.52
CA ARG A 11 1.90 -20.36 -24.91
C ARG A 11 0.43 -20.71 -25.19
N ASP A 12 -0.40 -20.98 -24.16
CA ASP A 12 -1.78 -21.47 -24.33
C ASP A 12 -2.83 -20.45 -23.83
N ARG A 13 -2.55 -19.15 -23.87
CA ARG A 13 -3.57 -18.14 -23.58
C ARG A 13 -4.60 -18.14 -24.70
N GLU A 14 -5.72 -18.82 -24.47
CA GLU A 14 -6.95 -18.57 -25.22
C GLU A 14 -7.18 -17.07 -25.31
N THR A 15 -7.41 -16.57 -26.51
CA THR A 15 -7.75 -15.16 -26.66
C THR A 15 -9.13 -14.91 -26.06
N LEU A 16 -9.42 -13.68 -25.64
CA LEU A 16 -10.76 -13.32 -25.16
C LEU A 16 -11.84 -13.67 -26.21
N ALA A 17 -11.50 -13.62 -27.51
CA ALA A 17 -12.39 -14.01 -28.60
C ALA A 17 -12.68 -15.53 -28.60
N ASP A 18 -11.69 -16.37 -28.31
CA ASP A 18 -11.87 -17.81 -28.22
C ASP A 18 -12.69 -18.19 -26.98
N ILE A 19 -12.43 -17.55 -25.83
CA ILE A 19 -13.23 -17.72 -24.62
C ILE A 19 -14.69 -17.34 -24.87
N ASN A 20 -14.96 -16.19 -25.49
CA ASN A 20 -16.31 -15.76 -25.83
C ASN A 20 -17.02 -16.77 -26.76
N ARG A 21 -16.31 -17.29 -27.76
CA ARG A 21 -16.87 -18.33 -28.66
C ARG A 21 -17.23 -19.61 -27.89
N THR A 22 -16.40 -20.02 -26.93
CA THR A 22 -16.68 -21.15 -26.07
C THR A 22 -17.94 -20.91 -25.24
N ILE A 23 -18.10 -19.72 -24.67
CA ILE A 23 -19.29 -19.35 -23.88
C ILE A 23 -20.54 -19.24 -24.78
N GLU A 24 -20.43 -18.74 -25.99
CA GLU A 24 -21.55 -18.74 -26.96
C GLU A 24 -22.04 -20.16 -27.28
N GLN A 25 -21.12 -21.14 -27.38
CA GLN A 25 -21.46 -22.54 -27.64
C GLN A 25 -21.99 -23.25 -26.37
N ASN A 26 -21.46 -22.91 -25.22
CA ASN A 26 -21.87 -23.44 -23.94
C ASN A 26 -21.91 -22.33 -22.87
N PRO A 27 -23.06 -21.65 -22.67
CA PRO A 27 -23.20 -20.55 -21.70
C PRO A 27 -22.94 -20.93 -20.25
N ASP A 28 -22.94 -22.21 -19.92
CA ASP A 28 -22.71 -22.75 -18.58
C ASP A 28 -21.32 -23.40 -18.42
N ASP A 29 -20.40 -23.10 -19.34
CA ASP A 29 -19.01 -23.53 -19.20
C ASP A 29 -18.34 -22.71 -18.07
N ALA A 30 -18.36 -23.27 -16.86
CA ALA A 30 -17.80 -22.63 -15.67
C ALA A 30 -16.30 -22.31 -15.79
N LYS A 31 -15.54 -23.06 -16.61
CA LYS A 31 -14.12 -22.80 -16.82
C LYS A 31 -13.92 -21.59 -17.74
N ALA A 32 -14.64 -21.54 -18.85
CA ALA A 32 -14.58 -20.41 -19.76
C ALA A 32 -15.06 -19.11 -19.11
N LEU A 33 -16.16 -19.16 -18.33
CA LEU A 33 -16.64 -18.04 -17.54
C LEU A 33 -15.59 -17.56 -16.51
N ALA A 34 -14.94 -18.49 -15.79
CA ALA A 34 -13.90 -18.17 -14.82
C ALA A 34 -12.70 -17.45 -15.49
N HIS A 35 -12.27 -17.93 -16.67
CA HIS A 35 -11.19 -17.27 -17.42
C HIS A 35 -11.60 -15.89 -17.93
N ARG A 36 -12.85 -15.72 -18.37
CA ARG A 36 -13.35 -14.41 -18.80
C ARG A 36 -13.46 -13.44 -17.64
N GLY A 37 -13.99 -13.88 -16.51
CA GLY A 37 -14.06 -13.09 -15.29
C GLY A 37 -12.69 -12.62 -14.83
N GLU A 38 -11.68 -13.49 -14.85
CA GLU A 38 -10.30 -13.11 -14.56
C GLU A 38 -9.73 -12.09 -15.54
N ASN A 39 -9.99 -12.26 -16.84
CA ASN A 39 -9.59 -11.29 -17.84
C ASN A 39 -10.25 -9.92 -17.62
N HIS A 40 -11.56 -9.90 -17.32
CA HIS A 40 -12.28 -8.68 -16.96
C HIS A 40 -11.71 -8.01 -15.72
N ARG A 41 -11.39 -8.78 -14.67
CA ARG A 41 -10.76 -8.25 -13.45
C ARG A 41 -9.40 -7.61 -13.77
N LEU A 42 -8.53 -8.30 -14.49
CA LEU A 42 -7.19 -7.81 -14.87
C LEU A 42 -7.22 -6.57 -15.79
N THR A 43 -8.31 -6.39 -16.52
CA THR A 43 -8.52 -5.22 -17.42
C THR A 43 -9.36 -4.11 -16.78
N GLY A 44 -9.71 -4.23 -15.48
CA GLY A 44 -10.45 -3.22 -14.74
C GLY A 44 -11.97 -3.18 -15.00
N HIS A 45 -12.51 -4.19 -15.71
CA HIS A 45 -13.95 -4.31 -15.95
C HIS A 45 -14.62 -5.09 -14.81
N PHE A 46 -14.61 -4.52 -13.60
CA PHE A 46 -14.94 -5.21 -12.36
C PHE A 46 -16.38 -5.75 -12.32
N GLU A 47 -17.37 -4.99 -12.77
CA GLU A 47 -18.76 -5.45 -12.81
C GLU A 47 -18.93 -6.67 -13.72
N ALA A 48 -18.31 -6.67 -14.90
CA ALA A 48 -18.35 -7.82 -15.80
C ALA A 48 -17.62 -9.04 -15.21
N ALA A 49 -16.52 -8.81 -14.46
CA ALA A 49 -15.85 -9.87 -13.71
C ALA A 49 -16.75 -10.48 -12.64
N LEU A 50 -17.48 -9.64 -11.88
CA LEU A 50 -18.44 -10.10 -10.87
C LEU A 50 -19.57 -10.92 -11.50
N ASP A 51 -20.12 -10.52 -12.63
CA ASP A 51 -21.18 -11.26 -13.33
C ASP A 51 -20.69 -12.67 -13.69
N ASP A 52 -19.50 -12.78 -14.28
CA ASP A 52 -18.92 -14.06 -14.64
C ASP A 52 -18.61 -14.93 -13.41
N PHE A 53 -17.96 -14.39 -12.38
CA PHE A 53 -17.69 -15.15 -11.16
C PHE A 53 -18.97 -15.54 -10.41
N ASN A 54 -19.99 -14.71 -10.37
CA ASN A 54 -21.30 -15.07 -9.82
C ASN A 54 -21.88 -16.29 -10.54
N ARG A 55 -21.85 -16.28 -11.89
CA ARG A 55 -22.33 -17.41 -12.69
C ARG A 55 -21.52 -18.68 -12.43
N VAL A 56 -20.19 -18.56 -12.33
CA VAL A 56 -19.33 -19.70 -11.95
C VAL A 56 -19.72 -20.29 -10.59
N ILE A 57 -19.96 -19.43 -9.58
CA ILE A 57 -20.30 -19.84 -8.23
C ILE A 57 -21.71 -20.45 -8.15
N GLU A 58 -22.66 -19.98 -8.97
CA GLU A 58 -23.97 -20.63 -9.12
C GLU A 58 -23.83 -22.07 -9.68
N LEU A 59 -22.97 -22.26 -10.69
CA LEU A 59 -22.73 -23.54 -11.31
C LEU A 59 -21.89 -24.49 -10.44
N LYS A 60 -20.95 -23.92 -9.68
CA LYS A 60 -19.99 -24.64 -8.82
C LYS A 60 -19.81 -23.90 -7.49
N PRO A 61 -20.72 -24.13 -6.51
CA PRO A 61 -20.71 -23.39 -5.24
C PRO A 61 -19.50 -23.62 -4.34
N ASP A 62 -18.70 -24.65 -4.61
CA ASP A 62 -17.48 -25.04 -3.89
C ASP A 62 -16.19 -24.70 -4.65
N TYR A 63 -16.29 -23.93 -5.73
CA TYR A 63 -15.10 -23.54 -6.50
C TYR A 63 -14.33 -22.41 -5.79
N ALA A 64 -13.49 -22.79 -4.83
CA ALA A 64 -12.73 -21.87 -3.97
C ALA A 64 -11.95 -20.81 -4.76
N TRP A 65 -11.39 -21.18 -5.94
CA TRP A 65 -10.67 -20.26 -6.80
C TRP A 65 -11.56 -19.11 -7.28
N ALA A 66 -12.74 -19.40 -7.84
CA ALA A 66 -13.64 -18.36 -8.35
C ALA A 66 -14.18 -17.45 -7.23
N ILE A 67 -14.47 -18.03 -6.06
CA ILE A 67 -14.90 -17.30 -4.88
C ILE A 67 -13.78 -16.33 -4.45
N ALA A 68 -12.53 -16.79 -4.35
CA ALA A 68 -11.41 -15.96 -3.94
C ALA A 68 -11.14 -14.81 -4.94
N HIS A 69 -11.22 -15.07 -6.26
CA HIS A 69 -11.02 -14.03 -7.28
C HIS A 69 -12.19 -13.05 -7.38
N ARG A 70 -13.42 -13.48 -7.02
CA ARG A 70 -14.53 -12.55 -6.79
C ARG A 70 -14.24 -11.66 -5.56
N GLY A 71 -13.71 -12.24 -4.49
CA GLY A 71 -13.25 -11.50 -3.32
C GLY A 71 -12.19 -10.45 -3.66
N GLU A 72 -11.21 -10.80 -4.50
CA GLU A 72 -10.22 -9.83 -4.99
C GLU A 72 -10.85 -8.74 -5.88
N THR A 73 -11.85 -9.09 -6.68
CA THR A 73 -12.60 -8.09 -7.46
C THR A 73 -13.29 -7.09 -6.53
N TYR A 74 -13.95 -7.56 -5.46
CA TYR A 74 -14.52 -6.69 -4.44
C TYR A 74 -13.46 -5.83 -3.74
N TYR A 75 -12.30 -6.40 -3.40
CA TYR A 75 -11.18 -5.66 -2.82
C TYR A 75 -10.73 -4.51 -3.73
N LEU A 76 -10.55 -4.75 -5.03
CA LEU A 76 -10.18 -3.72 -6.01
C LEU A 76 -11.24 -2.63 -6.16
N MET A 77 -12.51 -2.96 -5.92
CA MET A 77 -13.63 -2.01 -5.85
C MET A 77 -13.75 -1.30 -4.49
N LYS A 78 -12.83 -1.52 -3.56
CA LYS A 78 -12.85 -1.03 -2.16
C LYS A 78 -14.07 -1.53 -1.35
N ARG A 79 -14.67 -2.64 -1.74
CA ARG A 79 -15.80 -3.32 -1.07
C ARG A 79 -15.24 -4.39 -0.13
N TYR A 80 -14.59 -3.94 0.95
CA TYR A 80 -13.74 -4.79 1.78
C TYR A 80 -14.51 -5.85 2.58
N GLU A 81 -15.73 -5.57 3.00
CA GLU A 81 -16.57 -6.52 3.74
C GLU A 81 -17.00 -7.69 2.86
N GLU A 82 -17.40 -7.43 1.61
CA GLU A 82 -17.73 -8.49 0.65
C GLU A 82 -16.48 -9.29 0.26
N ALA A 83 -15.34 -8.61 0.10
CA ALA A 83 -14.07 -9.28 -0.15
C ALA A 83 -13.72 -10.27 0.99
N LEU A 84 -13.86 -9.86 2.26
CA LEU A 84 -13.63 -10.72 3.41
C LEU A 84 -14.59 -11.92 3.45
N ALA A 85 -15.86 -11.72 3.12
CA ALA A 85 -16.84 -12.81 3.08
C ALA A 85 -16.42 -13.89 2.09
N ASP A 86 -15.97 -13.50 0.90
CA ASP A 86 -15.50 -14.42 -0.13
C ASP A 86 -14.16 -15.08 0.22
N PHE A 87 -13.19 -14.33 0.75
CA PHE A 87 -11.94 -14.93 1.20
C PHE A 87 -12.15 -15.93 2.34
N ASN A 88 -13.01 -15.62 3.31
CA ASN A 88 -13.37 -16.55 4.38
C ASN A 88 -13.94 -17.84 3.80
N ARG A 89 -14.90 -17.76 2.88
CA ARG A 89 -15.50 -18.93 2.26
C ARG A 89 -14.50 -19.73 1.43
N ALA A 90 -13.62 -19.08 0.69
CA ALA A 90 -12.57 -19.75 -0.09
C ALA A 90 -11.60 -20.51 0.83
N ILE A 91 -11.23 -19.94 1.98
CA ILE A 91 -10.35 -20.56 2.99
C ILE A 91 -11.06 -21.69 3.73
N GLU A 92 -12.37 -21.61 3.98
CA GLU A 92 -13.17 -22.71 4.52
C GLU A 92 -13.18 -23.91 3.57
N LEU A 93 -13.31 -23.68 2.27
CA LEU A 93 -13.28 -24.72 1.23
C LEU A 93 -11.88 -25.28 1.00
N ASN A 94 -10.86 -24.47 1.08
CA ASN A 94 -9.46 -24.85 0.95
C ASN A 94 -8.62 -24.16 2.03
N PRO A 95 -8.43 -24.78 3.21
CA PRO A 95 -7.69 -24.17 4.31
C PRO A 95 -6.24 -23.82 3.97
N ASP A 96 -5.62 -24.48 3.02
CA ASP A 96 -4.24 -24.22 2.59
C ASP A 96 -4.14 -23.28 1.37
N TYR A 97 -5.23 -22.57 1.06
CA TYR A 97 -5.22 -21.61 -0.05
C TYR A 97 -4.43 -20.36 0.33
N ASN A 98 -3.11 -20.47 0.26
CA ASN A 98 -2.15 -19.46 0.74
C ASN A 98 -2.40 -18.07 0.14
N TRP A 99 -2.74 -18.02 -1.14
CA TRP A 99 -3.06 -16.77 -1.84
C TRP A 99 -4.28 -16.07 -1.22
N ALA A 100 -5.38 -16.79 -0.97
CA ALA A 100 -6.58 -16.23 -0.36
C ALA A 100 -6.34 -15.77 1.09
N ILE A 101 -5.53 -16.52 1.85
CA ILE A 101 -5.12 -16.15 3.22
C ILE A 101 -4.39 -14.82 3.21
N ALA A 102 -3.38 -14.66 2.33
CA ALA A 102 -2.60 -13.43 2.23
C ALA A 102 -3.48 -12.24 1.81
N HIS A 103 -4.37 -12.41 0.83
CA HIS A 103 -5.29 -11.36 0.37
C HIS A 103 -6.32 -10.97 1.43
N ARG A 104 -6.79 -11.93 2.25
CA ARG A 104 -7.63 -11.63 3.42
C ARG A 104 -6.85 -10.78 4.43
N GLY A 105 -5.60 -11.14 4.71
CA GLY A 105 -4.71 -10.38 5.58
C GLY A 105 -4.56 -8.94 5.11
N VAL A 106 -4.31 -8.71 3.81
CA VAL A 106 -4.22 -7.36 3.25
C VAL A 106 -5.56 -6.64 3.31
N THR A 107 -6.67 -7.32 3.09
CA THR A 107 -8.01 -6.71 3.16
C THR A 107 -8.31 -6.19 4.55
N TYR A 108 -7.91 -6.92 5.62
CA TYR A 108 -8.06 -6.46 7.00
C TYR A 108 -7.38 -5.11 7.27
N ARG A 109 -6.28 -4.79 6.60
CA ARG A 109 -5.60 -3.49 6.75
C ARG A 109 -6.54 -2.30 6.49
N PHE A 110 -7.41 -2.42 5.48
CA PHE A 110 -8.29 -1.33 5.06
C PHE A 110 -9.55 -1.17 5.92
N LEU A 111 -9.76 -2.07 6.88
CA LEU A 111 -10.84 -1.98 7.86
C LEU A 111 -10.42 -1.32 9.18
N GLY A 112 -9.18 -0.82 9.23
CA GLY A 112 -8.66 -0.03 10.33
C GLY A 112 -7.86 -0.82 11.37
N GLU A 113 -7.34 -0.08 12.36
CA GLU A 113 -6.36 -0.58 13.34
C GLU A 113 -6.83 -1.80 14.13
N THR A 114 -8.11 -1.90 14.43
CA THR A 114 -8.69 -3.04 15.17
C THR A 114 -8.50 -4.38 14.46
N TYR A 115 -8.19 -4.37 13.18
CA TYR A 115 -7.97 -5.55 12.35
C TYR A 115 -6.51 -5.88 12.09
N TYR A 116 -5.54 -5.02 12.48
CA TYR A 116 -4.12 -5.25 12.18
C TYR A 116 -3.57 -6.55 12.76
N THR A 117 -4.02 -6.96 13.95
CA THR A 117 -3.65 -8.27 14.53
C THR A 117 -4.12 -9.46 13.68
N LYS A 118 -5.32 -9.37 13.11
CA LYS A 118 -5.84 -10.41 12.19
C LYS A 118 -5.07 -10.42 10.88
N ALA A 119 -4.75 -9.22 10.36
CA ALA A 119 -3.94 -9.06 9.18
C ALA A 119 -2.56 -9.70 9.35
N LEU A 120 -1.88 -9.43 10.47
CA LEU A 120 -0.59 -10.05 10.78
C LEU A 120 -0.70 -11.58 10.88
N ALA A 121 -1.72 -12.11 11.56
CA ALA A 121 -1.91 -13.55 11.71
C ALA A 121 -2.07 -14.26 10.35
N ASP A 122 -2.82 -13.67 9.42
CA ASP A 122 -2.97 -14.23 8.07
C ASP A 122 -1.68 -14.14 7.26
N LEU A 123 -0.97 -13.00 7.33
CA LEU A 123 0.30 -12.83 6.62
C LEU A 123 1.40 -13.72 7.21
N ASP A 124 1.46 -13.89 8.53
CA ASP A 124 2.36 -14.83 9.20
C ASP A 124 2.11 -16.26 8.69
N ARG A 125 0.85 -16.70 8.68
CA ARG A 125 0.47 -18.00 8.15
C ARG A 125 0.86 -18.17 6.68
N ALA A 126 0.63 -17.16 5.86
CA ALA A 126 1.02 -17.18 4.45
C ALA A 126 2.54 -17.32 4.26
N ILE A 127 3.32 -16.64 5.09
CA ILE A 127 4.79 -16.69 5.08
C ILE A 127 5.33 -18.01 5.67
N GLU A 128 4.64 -18.60 6.66
CA GLU A 128 4.95 -19.95 7.17
C GLU A 128 4.76 -21.03 6.10
N HIS A 129 3.69 -20.95 5.29
CA HIS A 129 3.45 -21.86 4.18
C HIS A 129 4.45 -21.66 3.03
N GLN A 130 4.85 -20.42 2.77
CA GLN A 130 5.81 -20.05 1.72
C GLN A 130 6.73 -18.95 2.23
N SER A 131 7.92 -19.34 2.68
CA SER A 131 8.86 -18.43 3.34
C SER A 131 9.43 -17.32 2.44
N ASP A 132 9.37 -17.47 1.13
CA ASP A 132 9.77 -16.51 0.12
C ASP A 132 8.58 -15.80 -0.57
N TYR A 133 7.41 -15.78 0.07
CA TYR A 133 6.24 -15.07 -0.45
C TYR A 133 6.43 -13.56 -0.31
N VAL A 134 7.19 -12.98 -1.23
CA VAL A 134 7.64 -11.58 -1.22
C VAL A 134 6.49 -10.60 -1.00
N TRP A 135 5.37 -10.82 -1.70
CA TRP A 135 4.18 -9.99 -1.58
C TRP A 135 3.63 -9.96 -0.15
N ALA A 136 3.48 -11.12 0.50
CA ALA A 136 3.01 -11.18 1.89
C ALA A 136 3.99 -10.53 2.87
N ILE A 137 5.30 -10.71 2.67
CA ILE A 137 6.35 -10.08 3.48
C ILE A 137 6.28 -8.55 3.35
N ALA A 138 6.16 -8.01 2.13
CA ALA A 138 6.06 -6.58 1.88
C ALA A 138 4.81 -5.96 2.56
N TYR A 139 3.67 -6.64 2.48
CA TYR A 139 2.45 -6.16 3.14
C TYR A 139 2.52 -6.29 4.67
N ARG A 140 3.20 -7.31 5.22
CA ARG A 140 3.43 -7.42 6.66
C ARG A 140 4.32 -6.29 7.17
N SER A 141 5.37 -5.92 6.43
CA SER A 141 6.18 -4.73 6.69
C SER A 141 5.30 -3.48 6.79
N ARG A 142 4.38 -3.28 5.84
CA ARG A 142 3.48 -2.13 5.84
C ARG A 142 2.53 -2.12 7.03
N ILE A 143 2.03 -3.27 7.48
CA ILE A 143 1.20 -3.34 8.70
C ILE A 143 2.01 -3.04 9.95
N TYR A 144 3.24 -3.54 10.05
CA TYR A 144 4.14 -3.18 11.16
C TYR A 144 4.42 -1.68 11.18
N GLU A 145 4.60 -1.03 10.03
CA GLU A 145 4.76 0.41 9.94
C GLU A 145 3.53 1.13 10.52
N LEU A 146 2.32 0.77 10.08
CA LEU A 146 1.05 1.33 10.58
C LEU A 146 0.88 1.14 12.10
N MET A 147 1.38 0.04 12.64
CA MET A 147 1.41 -0.25 14.08
C MET A 147 2.55 0.45 14.80
N LYS A 148 3.35 1.27 14.14
CA LYS A 148 4.57 1.93 14.67
C LYS A 148 5.64 0.94 15.16
N CYS A 149 5.59 -0.30 14.68
CA CYS A 149 6.57 -1.34 14.94
C CYS A 149 7.71 -1.27 13.90
N TYR A 150 8.38 -0.13 13.82
CA TYR A 150 9.31 0.20 12.72
C TYR A 150 10.47 -0.78 12.55
N LYS A 151 10.98 -1.35 13.65
CA LYS A 151 12.06 -2.35 13.59
C LYS A 151 11.62 -3.62 12.88
N GLN A 152 10.42 -4.11 13.17
CA GLN A 152 9.85 -5.27 12.48
C GLN A 152 9.54 -4.94 11.02
N SER A 153 9.02 -3.74 10.77
CA SER A 153 8.80 -3.24 9.42
C SER A 153 10.10 -3.25 8.61
N LEU A 154 11.20 -2.70 9.13
CA LEU A 154 12.50 -2.68 8.43
C LEU A 154 13.04 -4.08 8.15
N ILE A 155 12.88 -5.04 9.09
CA ILE A 155 13.32 -6.43 8.87
C ILE A 155 12.58 -7.06 7.68
N ASP A 156 11.26 -6.92 7.63
CA ASP A 156 10.46 -7.46 6.53
C ASP A 156 10.70 -6.70 5.23
N PHE A 157 10.87 -5.37 5.32
CA PHE A 157 11.18 -4.54 4.17
C PHE A 157 12.50 -4.98 3.50
N ASP A 158 13.57 -5.10 4.28
CA ASP A 158 14.87 -5.53 3.77
C ASP A 158 14.82 -6.96 3.22
N ARG A 159 14.05 -7.84 3.86
CA ARG A 159 13.83 -9.20 3.36
C ARG A 159 13.08 -9.21 2.03
N ALA A 160 12.04 -8.40 1.87
CA ALA A 160 11.28 -8.30 0.62
C ALA A 160 12.17 -7.80 -0.53
N ILE A 161 12.98 -6.75 -0.30
CA ILE A 161 13.94 -6.21 -1.29
C ILE A 161 14.99 -7.25 -1.65
N ALA A 162 15.52 -7.99 -0.67
CA ALA A 162 16.53 -9.03 -0.92
C ALA A 162 16.00 -10.20 -1.75
N LEU A 163 14.72 -10.50 -1.65
CA LEU A 163 14.05 -11.54 -2.43
C LEU A 163 13.63 -11.06 -3.82
N ASP A 164 13.13 -9.84 -3.92
CA ASP A 164 12.71 -9.21 -5.18
C ASP A 164 12.72 -7.69 -5.04
N GLU A 165 13.73 -7.03 -5.60
CA GLU A 165 13.83 -5.56 -5.58
C GLU A 165 12.71 -4.86 -6.36
N THR A 166 12.01 -5.57 -7.24
CA THR A 166 10.92 -5.02 -8.05
C THR A 166 9.58 -5.01 -7.32
N ILE A 167 9.48 -5.61 -6.12
CA ILE A 167 8.22 -5.69 -5.35
C ILE A 167 7.61 -4.30 -5.07
N PHE A 168 8.47 -3.30 -4.95
CA PHE A 168 8.08 -1.90 -4.81
C PHE A 168 8.17 -1.15 -6.16
N ALA A 169 8.03 -1.87 -7.30
CA ALA A 169 8.07 -1.27 -8.64
C ALA A 169 7.02 -0.15 -8.75
N GLY A 170 7.46 1.03 -9.17
CA GLY A 170 6.64 2.26 -9.19
C GLY A 170 6.74 3.11 -7.92
N LYS A 171 7.24 2.57 -6.80
CA LYS A 171 7.68 3.32 -5.62
C LYS A 171 9.18 3.15 -5.47
N ASN A 172 9.87 4.22 -5.08
CA ASN A 172 11.31 4.14 -4.87
C ASN A 172 11.58 3.56 -3.49
N TRP A 173 12.12 2.32 -3.43
CA TRP A 173 12.36 1.63 -2.18
C TRP A 173 13.33 2.36 -1.24
N GLN A 174 14.29 3.14 -1.78
CA GLN A 174 15.20 3.94 -0.96
C GLN A 174 14.42 5.00 -0.17
N ILE A 175 13.40 5.60 -0.78
CA ILE A 175 12.56 6.59 -0.10
C ILE A 175 11.71 5.93 0.96
N GLU A 176 11.01 4.83 0.63
CA GLU A 176 10.17 4.10 1.58
C GLU A 176 10.98 3.66 2.81
N LYS A 177 12.17 3.08 2.58
CA LYS A 177 13.08 2.72 3.65
C LYS A 177 13.55 3.93 4.45
N GLY A 178 13.91 5.02 3.76
CA GLY A 178 14.32 6.27 4.39
C GLY A 178 13.25 6.85 5.31
N LEU A 179 12.00 6.80 4.90
CA LEU A 179 10.86 7.24 5.72
C LEU A 179 10.69 6.36 6.96
N ILE A 180 10.70 5.03 6.82
CA ILE A 180 10.58 4.10 7.96
C ILE A 180 11.74 4.32 8.96
N LEU A 181 12.98 4.48 8.46
CA LEU A 181 14.14 4.80 9.29
C LEU A 181 13.97 6.14 10.02
N CYS A 182 13.43 7.15 9.32
CA CYS A 182 13.16 8.46 9.92
C CYS A 182 12.11 8.36 11.03
N TYR A 183 11.05 7.55 10.82
CA TYR A 183 10.02 7.29 11.83
C TYR A 183 10.57 6.53 13.05
N ASP A 184 11.54 5.61 12.85
CA ASP A 184 12.22 4.88 13.94
C ASP A 184 13.31 5.74 14.65
N GLY A 185 13.57 6.96 14.18
CA GLY A 185 14.60 7.83 14.74
C GLY A 185 16.03 7.50 14.29
N GLN A 186 16.20 6.63 13.31
CA GLN A 186 17.49 6.28 12.71
C GLN A 186 17.86 7.32 11.62
N TYR A 187 18.05 8.56 12.05
CA TYR A 187 18.13 9.71 11.14
C TYR A 187 19.34 9.70 10.22
N SER A 188 20.50 9.19 10.67
CA SER A 188 21.72 9.11 9.83
C SER A 188 21.53 8.14 8.69
N GLU A 189 20.93 7.00 8.94
CA GLU A 189 20.62 5.96 7.96
C GLU A 189 19.52 6.41 6.99
N ALA A 190 18.50 7.12 7.51
CA ALA A 190 17.44 7.72 6.69
C ALA A 190 18.01 8.72 5.68
N ILE A 191 18.93 9.59 6.12
CA ILE A 191 19.62 10.55 5.25
C ILE A 191 20.39 9.81 4.16
N ALA A 192 21.19 8.79 4.52
CA ALA A 192 21.97 8.03 3.56
C ALA A 192 21.11 7.38 2.47
N CYS A 193 20.01 6.71 2.84
CA CYS A 193 19.06 6.13 1.89
C CYS A 193 18.47 7.18 0.92
N CYS A 194 18.07 8.33 1.46
CA CYS A 194 17.50 9.39 0.63
C CYS A 194 18.55 10.08 -0.26
N GLU A 195 19.80 10.19 0.20
CA GLU A 195 20.92 10.70 -0.62
C GLU A 195 21.23 9.79 -1.80
N GLU A 196 21.19 8.46 -1.63
CA GLU A 196 21.32 7.51 -2.76
C GLU A 196 20.25 7.76 -3.82
N ARG A 197 19.03 8.04 -3.40
CA ARG A 197 17.95 8.42 -4.32
C ARG A 197 18.24 9.72 -5.05
N LEU A 198 18.74 10.74 -4.36
CA LEU A 198 19.07 12.03 -4.96
C LEU A 198 20.22 11.97 -5.97
N GLN A 199 21.06 10.94 -5.92
CA GLN A 199 22.05 10.68 -7.00
C GLN A 199 21.37 10.27 -8.31
N GLN A 200 20.19 9.67 -8.25
CA GLN A 200 19.42 9.25 -9.42
C GLN A 200 18.44 10.36 -9.88
N VAL A 201 17.78 11.00 -8.93
CA VAL A 201 16.78 12.05 -9.16
C VAL A 201 17.04 13.19 -8.18
N SER A 202 17.78 14.21 -8.65
CA SER A 202 18.34 15.28 -7.81
C SER A 202 17.32 16.21 -7.15
N ASP A 203 16.08 16.20 -7.64
CA ASP A 203 14.95 17.03 -7.20
C ASP A 203 13.77 16.23 -6.68
N ASP A 204 14.01 14.97 -6.27
CA ASP A 204 12.99 14.14 -5.63
C ASP A 204 12.50 14.78 -4.32
N THR A 205 11.29 15.30 -4.34
CA THR A 205 10.72 16.10 -3.24
C THR A 205 10.53 15.30 -1.97
N THR A 206 10.26 13.99 -2.07
CA THR A 206 10.10 13.11 -0.91
C THR A 206 11.45 12.87 -0.23
N ALA A 207 12.48 12.58 -1.02
CA ALA A 207 13.83 12.39 -0.49
C ALA A 207 14.35 13.68 0.17
N LEU A 208 14.15 14.84 -0.48
CA LEU A 208 14.53 16.13 0.07
C LEU A 208 13.80 16.44 1.39
N TYR A 209 12.50 16.14 1.48
CA TYR A 209 11.72 16.31 2.69
C TYR A 209 12.22 15.42 3.81
N CYS A 210 12.41 14.12 3.54
CA CYS A 210 12.93 13.15 4.52
C CYS A 210 14.28 13.60 5.10
N ILE A 211 15.23 14.04 4.25
CA ILE A 211 16.53 14.56 4.68
C ILE A 211 16.37 15.79 5.57
N ALA A 212 15.51 16.74 5.18
CA ALA A 212 15.28 17.96 5.96
C ALA A 212 14.73 17.64 7.37
N VAL A 213 13.73 16.76 7.44
CA VAL A 213 13.13 16.33 8.72
C VAL A 213 14.14 15.55 9.56
N ALA A 214 14.81 14.55 8.98
CA ALA A 214 15.79 13.72 9.69
C ALA A 214 16.94 14.59 10.26
N LYS A 215 17.49 15.51 9.47
CA LYS A 215 18.56 16.39 9.90
C LYS A 215 18.11 17.38 10.99
N ALA A 216 16.89 17.95 10.83
CA ALA A 216 16.33 18.86 11.85
C ALA A 216 16.15 18.15 13.20
N ARG A 217 15.67 16.89 13.19
CA ARG A 217 15.50 16.08 14.40
C ARG A 217 16.81 15.60 15.00
N TRP A 218 17.81 15.28 14.19
CA TRP A 218 19.10 14.78 14.64
C TRP A 218 20.03 15.88 15.12
N GLN A 219 20.12 17.00 14.38
CA GLN A 219 21.16 18.00 14.57
C GLN A 219 20.61 19.38 14.98
N GLY A 220 19.29 19.54 14.92
CA GLY A 220 18.60 20.81 15.15
C GLY A 220 18.26 21.57 13.88
N VAL A 221 17.22 22.40 13.97
CA VAL A 221 16.64 23.12 12.84
C VAL A 221 17.64 24.10 12.22
N ASP A 222 18.47 24.77 13.01
CA ASP A 222 19.49 25.70 12.53
C ASP A 222 20.48 25.01 11.57
N LYS A 223 20.89 23.77 11.89
CA LYS A 223 21.81 23.01 11.05
C LYS A 223 21.12 22.39 9.82
N ALA A 224 19.82 22.25 9.85
CA ALA A 224 19.01 21.75 8.74
C ALA A 224 18.44 22.86 7.83
N ALA A 225 18.73 24.12 8.11
CA ALA A 225 18.11 25.25 7.41
C ALA A 225 18.29 25.21 5.89
N SER A 226 19.46 24.75 5.41
CA SER A 226 19.74 24.61 3.97
C SER A 226 18.89 23.51 3.33
N GLU A 227 18.72 22.39 4.00
CA GLU A 227 17.92 21.24 3.52
C GLU A 227 16.43 21.59 3.56
N ILE A 228 15.96 22.25 4.61
CA ILE A 228 14.58 22.76 4.72
C ILE A 228 14.28 23.71 3.55
N GLN A 229 15.16 24.66 3.29
CA GLN A 229 14.98 25.59 2.19
C GLN A 229 15.04 24.92 0.81
N ARG A 230 15.95 23.96 0.62
CA ARG A 230 16.03 23.18 -0.61
C ARG A 230 14.76 22.36 -0.85
N SER A 231 14.27 21.67 0.18
CA SER A 231 13.02 20.91 0.13
C SER A 231 11.83 21.80 -0.21
N ARG A 232 11.70 22.96 0.47
CA ARG A 232 10.63 23.94 0.20
C ARG A 232 10.67 24.44 -1.23
N THR A 233 11.85 24.78 -1.75
CA THR A 233 12.01 25.26 -3.12
C THR A 233 11.58 24.20 -4.14
N ALA A 234 11.99 22.96 -3.94
CA ALA A 234 11.60 21.85 -4.80
C ALA A 234 10.09 21.60 -4.78
N LEU A 235 9.46 21.57 -3.59
CA LEU A 235 8.02 21.43 -3.45
C LEU A 235 7.24 22.54 -4.18
N LEU A 236 7.66 23.80 -4.00
CA LEU A 236 7.02 24.94 -4.66
C LEU A 236 7.23 24.95 -6.18
N SER A 237 8.33 24.41 -6.69
CA SER A 237 8.55 24.28 -8.14
C SER A 237 7.58 23.31 -8.80
N GLN A 238 7.02 22.36 -8.05
CA GLN A 238 6.06 21.37 -8.52
C GLN A 238 4.59 21.76 -8.24
N TRP A 239 4.33 22.98 -7.77
CA TRP A 239 2.99 23.43 -7.34
C TRP A 239 1.89 23.26 -8.38
N GLU A 240 2.20 23.48 -9.65
CA GLU A 240 1.23 23.40 -10.77
C GLU A 240 1.16 22.00 -11.41
N THR A 241 2.16 21.15 -11.18
CA THR A 241 2.31 19.87 -11.89
C THR A 241 2.29 18.64 -10.99
N GLY A 242 2.56 18.83 -9.70
CA GLY A 242 2.62 17.76 -8.70
C GLY A 242 1.30 17.52 -7.97
N ASP A 243 1.32 16.54 -7.08
CA ASP A 243 0.22 16.28 -6.15
C ASP A 243 0.15 17.41 -5.12
N ARG A 244 -0.88 18.23 -5.22
CA ARG A 244 -1.06 19.41 -4.38
C ARG A 244 -1.30 19.07 -2.92
N GLY A 245 -1.96 17.94 -2.64
CA GLY A 245 -2.21 17.49 -1.28
C GLY A 245 -0.92 17.04 -0.58
N ASP A 246 -0.07 16.31 -1.29
CA ASP A 246 1.25 15.90 -0.80
C ASP A 246 2.19 17.09 -0.59
N ILE A 247 2.19 18.05 -1.54
CA ILE A 247 2.96 19.28 -1.43
C ILE A 247 2.56 20.09 -0.19
N LEU A 248 1.26 20.32 0.02
CA LEU A 248 0.74 21.04 1.19
C LEU A 248 1.08 20.33 2.49
N TYR A 249 0.92 19.00 2.53
CA TYR A 249 1.29 18.21 3.70
C TYR A 249 2.77 18.41 4.07
N ARG A 250 3.68 18.28 3.11
CA ARG A 250 5.13 18.44 3.36
C ARG A 250 5.51 19.86 3.71
N LEU A 251 4.90 20.86 3.08
CA LEU A 251 5.09 22.26 3.46
C LEU A 251 4.64 22.51 4.90
N SER A 252 3.56 21.84 5.35
CA SER A 252 3.12 21.91 6.75
C SER A 252 4.16 21.34 7.71
N GLY A 253 4.77 20.19 7.37
CA GLY A 253 5.85 19.58 8.15
C GLY A 253 7.11 20.46 8.23
N LEU A 254 7.51 21.11 7.14
CA LEU A 254 8.64 22.06 7.17
C LEU A 254 8.32 23.28 8.02
N ALA A 255 7.10 23.82 7.93
CA ALA A 255 6.69 25.00 8.70
C ALA A 255 6.64 24.69 10.20
N ILE A 256 6.14 23.51 10.62
CA ILE A 256 6.08 23.15 12.02
C ILE A 256 7.48 22.93 12.63
N LEU A 257 8.43 22.38 11.88
CA LEU A 257 9.82 22.27 12.29
C LEU A 257 10.46 23.63 12.59
N GLU A 258 10.17 24.63 11.79
CA GLU A 258 10.67 25.98 11.96
C GLU A 258 9.94 26.79 13.05
N GLY A 259 8.95 26.17 13.73
CA GLY A 259 8.13 26.85 14.73
C GLY A 259 7.06 27.79 14.16
N ASN A 260 6.84 27.78 12.85
CA ASN A 260 5.80 28.57 12.19
C ASN A 260 4.46 27.84 12.24
N CYS A 261 3.94 27.69 13.45
CA CYS A 261 2.79 26.83 13.75
C CYS A 261 1.53 27.24 12.98
N GLU A 262 1.20 28.54 12.92
CA GLU A 262 -0.02 29.01 12.24
C GLU A 262 -0.03 28.64 10.77
N GLN A 263 1.10 28.81 10.10
CA GLN A 263 1.24 28.43 8.68
C GLN A 263 1.21 26.90 8.51
N ALA A 264 1.81 26.14 9.44
CA ALA A 264 1.78 24.69 9.41
C ALA A 264 0.33 24.15 9.48
N TRP A 265 -0.47 24.66 10.43
CA TRP A 265 -1.88 24.28 10.53
C TRP A 265 -2.73 24.74 9.35
N GLN A 266 -2.40 25.91 8.75
CA GLN A 266 -3.07 26.35 7.53
C GLN A 266 -2.81 25.36 6.39
N TYR A 267 -1.57 25.01 6.11
CA TYR A 267 -1.21 24.04 5.07
C TYR A 267 -1.84 22.67 5.33
N LEU A 268 -1.82 22.19 6.58
CA LEU A 268 -2.41 20.90 6.93
C LEU A 268 -3.93 20.90 6.72
N ARG A 269 -4.61 21.99 7.10
CA ARG A 269 -6.05 22.15 6.86
C ARG A 269 -6.42 22.13 5.38
N GLU A 270 -5.55 22.68 4.54
CA GLU A 270 -5.74 22.66 3.09
C GLU A 270 -5.40 21.29 2.48
N ALA A 271 -4.45 20.54 3.09
CA ALA A 271 -4.04 19.22 2.62
C ALA A 271 -5.10 18.13 2.90
N ILE A 272 -5.65 18.08 4.12
CA ILE A 272 -6.56 17.00 4.57
C ILE A 272 -7.70 16.70 3.58
N PRO A 273 -8.44 17.66 3.02
CA PRO A 273 -9.55 17.36 2.13
C PRO A 273 -9.16 16.77 0.77
N ILE A 274 -7.89 16.83 0.40
CA ILE A 274 -7.37 16.43 -0.93
C ILE A 274 -6.24 15.41 -0.85
N ASN A 275 -5.85 15.00 0.35
CA ASN A 275 -4.87 13.95 0.61
C ASN A 275 -5.41 13.03 1.69
N ASP A 276 -5.94 11.90 1.28
CA ASP A 276 -6.57 10.90 2.16
C ASP A 276 -5.59 10.33 3.22
N GLU A 277 -4.27 10.42 2.96
CA GLU A 277 -3.23 9.89 3.86
C GLU A 277 -2.72 10.96 4.85
N ALA A 278 -3.04 12.24 4.69
CA ALA A 278 -2.47 13.32 5.49
C ALA A 278 -2.70 13.14 7.00
N ILE A 279 -3.86 12.64 7.40
CA ILE A 279 -4.20 12.37 8.81
C ILE A 279 -3.31 11.27 9.38
N GLU A 280 -3.17 10.16 8.67
CA GLU A 280 -2.32 9.03 9.07
C GLU A 280 -0.85 9.47 9.15
N LEU A 281 -0.37 10.20 8.16
CA LEU A 281 1.01 10.65 8.06
C LEU A 281 1.42 11.53 9.26
N VAL A 282 0.58 12.46 9.72
CA VAL A 282 0.86 13.27 10.93
C VAL A 282 1.14 12.39 12.15
N GLY A 283 0.46 11.24 12.25
CA GLY A 283 0.65 10.27 13.33
C GLY A 283 2.04 9.62 13.36
N HIS A 284 2.75 9.58 12.23
CA HIS A 284 4.06 8.94 12.06
C HIS A 284 5.20 9.93 11.85
N ASP A 285 4.97 11.01 11.12
CA ASP A 285 6.00 11.95 10.69
C ASP A 285 6.70 12.63 11.86
N PRO A 286 8.04 12.50 11.97
CA PRO A 286 8.81 13.16 13.03
C PRO A 286 8.72 14.68 13.00
N ALA A 287 8.39 15.31 11.86
CA ALA A 287 8.17 16.75 11.81
C ALA A 287 7.12 17.20 12.83
N TRP A 288 6.08 16.40 13.05
CA TRP A 288 4.97 16.68 13.95
C TRP A 288 5.13 16.13 15.37
N LEU A 289 6.25 15.48 15.72
CA LEU A 289 6.44 14.76 16.97
C LEU A 289 6.07 15.59 18.23
N ASP A 290 6.47 16.86 18.28
CA ASP A 290 6.22 17.75 19.44
C ASP A 290 4.82 18.39 19.42
N TRP A 291 4.08 18.22 18.34
CA TRP A 291 2.80 18.90 18.08
C TRP A 291 1.63 17.96 17.87
N ARG A 292 1.84 16.64 17.89
CA ARG A 292 0.78 15.65 17.70
C ARG A 292 -0.35 15.81 18.70
N ASP A 293 0.00 16.06 19.98
CA ASP A 293 -0.96 16.18 21.07
C ASP A 293 -1.47 17.62 21.27
N ASP A 294 -1.05 18.58 20.43
CA ASP A 294 -1.59 19.94 20.47
C ASP A 294 -3.10 19.90 20.13
N PRO A 295 -3.98 20.57 20.93
CA PRO A 295 -5.42 20.54 20.72
C PRO A 295 -5.86 20.96 19.30
N ARG A 296 -5.11 21.83 18.63
CA ARG A 296 -5.39 22.30 17.28
C ARG A 296 -5.09 21.21 16.24
N THR A 297 -3.98 20.49 16.44
CA THR A 297 -3.63 19.33 15.62
C THR A 297 -4.70 18.26 15.78
N GLN A 298 -5.05 17.92 17.02
CA GLN A 298 -6.09 16.91 17.30
C GLN A 298 -7.46 17.31 16.72
N ALA A 299 -7.83 18.58 16.77
CA ALA A 299 -9.07 19.05 16.17
C ALA A 299 -9.09 18.91 14.63
N LEU A 300 -7.93 19.11 13.96
CA LEU A 300 -7.80 18.90 12.51
C LEU A 300 -7.85 17.41 12.13
N LEU A 301 -7.26 16.54 12.96
CA LEU A 301 -7.26 15.09 12.72
C LEU A 301 -8.63 14.44 12.99
N ALA A 302 -9.51 15.10 13.73
CA ALA A 302 -10.86 14.62 14.05
C ALA A 302 -11.95 15.13 13.09
N SER A 303 -11.60 16.05 12.18
CA SER A 303 -12.55 16.67 11.23
C SER A 303 -12.67 15.90 9.93
#